data_8df63eb867fce2b7e5e80306cf4b4b55
#
_entry.id   8df63eb867fce2b7e5e80306cf4b4b55
#
_cell.length_a   1.000
_cell.length_b   1.000
_cell.length_c   1.000
_cell.angle_alpha   90.00
_cell.angle_beta   90.00
_cell.angle_gamma   90.00
#
_symmetry.space_group_name_H-M   'P 1'
#
loop_
_entity.id
_entity.type
_entity.pdbx_description
1 polymer ?
#
loop_
_entity_poly.entity_id
_entity_poly.type
_entity_poly.pdbx_seq_one_letter_code
_entity_poly.pdbx_strand_id
1 'polypeptide(L)'
;MKVAVLCECLRDKCHVAHHFGLAPIICIFEDGKEVERIRNPYVTAPRARGRLLAEFLAKKGVQVVIGPEAQAHGASQWAEALGMRVISVDPGTPVEEALKLI
;
A
#
# COMPACT_ATOMS: atom_id res chain seq x y z
N MET A 1 -7.33 10.15 9.38
CA MET A 1 -7.01 8.73 9.15
C MET A 1 -5.95 8.62 8.07
N LYS A 2 -4.91 7.86 8.31
CA LYS A 2 -3.83 7.64 7.35
C LYS A 2 -4.08 6.40 6.51
N VAL A 3 -4.00 6.57 5.19
CA VAL A 3 -4.24 5.53 4.20
C VAL A 3 -3.00 5.39 3.33
N ALA A 4 -2.51 4.17 3.16
CA ALA A 4 -1.44 3.89 2.21
C ALA A 4 -2.03 3.20 0.99
N VAL A 5 -1.69 3.69 -0.19
CA VAL A 5 -2.04 3.05 -1.45
C VAL A 5 -0.74 2.50 -2.05
N LEU A 6 -0.73 1.21 -2.32
CA LEU A 6 0.42 0.56 -2.94
C LEU A 6 0.31 0.77 -4.45
N CYS A 7 1.26 1.52 -5.00
CA CYS A 7 1.12 2.11 -6.33
C CYS A 7 2.25 1.74 -7.27
N GLU A 8 1.94 1.88 -8.55
CA GLU A 8 2.90 2.06 -9.63
C GLU A 8 2.60 3.41 -10.23
N CYS A 9 3.63 4.22 -10.44
CA CYS A 9 3.45 5.58 -10.97
C CYS A 9 4.23 5.74 -12.25
N LEU A 10 3.57 6.34 -13.26
CA LEU A 10 4.21 6.76 -14.48
C LEU A 10 4.10 8.28 -14.52
N ARG A 11 5.22 8.97 -14.36
CA ARG A 11 5.26 10.43 -14.17
C ARG A 11 4.45 10.79 -12.92
N ASP A 12 3.44 11.63 -13.04
CA ASP A 12 2.61 12.04 -11.90
C ASP A 12 1.34 11.21 -11.74
N LYS A 13 1.12 10.24 -12.62
CA LYS A 13 -0.08 9.42 -12.58
C LYS A 13 0.20 8.10 -11.89
N CYS A 14 -0.48 7.86 -10.81
CA CYS A 14 -0.34 6.64 -10.02
C CYS A 14 -1.59 5.79 -10.08
N HIS A 15 -1.39 4.50 -10.09
CA HIS A 15 -2.47 3.51 -10.06
C HIS A 15 -2.09 2.38 -9.12
N VAL A 16 -3.07 1.60 -8.72
CA VAL A 16 -2.85 0.47 -7.82
C VAL A 16 -1.88 -0.51 -8.48
N ALA A 17 -0.88 -0.93 -7.71
CA ALA A 17 0.20 -1.80 -8.18
C ALA A 17 -0.29 -3.20 -8.51
N HIS A 18 0.50 -3.94 -9.28
CA HIS A 18 0.22 -5.33 -9.64
C HIS A 18 0.56 -6.32 -8.53
N HIS A 19 1.45 -5.96 -7.61
CA HIS A 19 1.87 -6.82 -6.51
C HIS A 19 1.81 -6.06 -5.20
N PHE A 20 1.34 -6.72 -4.15
CA PHE A 20 1.21 -6.11 -2.83
C PHE A 20 2.58 -5.80 -2.23
N GLY A 21 3.39 -6.83 -1.99
CA GLY A 21 4.69 -6.66 -1.33
C GLY A 21 5.78 -6.06 -2.22
N LEU A 22 5.59 -6.09 -3.53
CA LEU A 22 6.55 -5.59 -4.52
C LEU A 22 6.11 -4.29 -5.17
N ALA A 23 5.10 -3.63 -4.62
CA ALA A 23 4.67 -2.34 -5.14
C ALA A 23 5.85 -1.35 -5.08
N PRO A 24 6.21 -0.71 -6.21
CA PRO A 24 7.39 0.16 -6.21
C PRO A 24 7.20 1.45 -5.42
N ILE A 25 5.97 1.93 -5.32
CA ILE A 25 5.68 3.22 -4.70
C ILE A 25 4.58 3.05 -3.64
N ILE A 26 4.74 3.79 -2.55
CA ILE A 26 3.73 3.88 -1.49
C ILE A 26 3.27 5.32 -1.44
N CYS A 27 1.99 5.56 -1.72
CA CYS A 27 1.39 6.88 -1.58
C CYS A 27 0.61 6.94 -0.28
N ILE A 28 0.94 7.87 0.60
CA ILE A 28 0.27 8.00 1.89
C ILE A 28 -0.62 9.23 1.87
N PHE A 29 -1.87 9.02 2.25
CA PHE A 29 -2.89 10.06 2.29
C PHE A 29 -3.36 10.26 3.73
N GLU A 30 -3.62 11.49 4.08
CA GLU A 30 -4.23 11.82 5.37
C GLU A 30 -5.39 12.77 5.11
N ASP A 31 -6.57 12.34 5.54
CA ASP A 31 -7.81 13.09 5.32
C ASP A 31 -8.03 13.47 3.85
N GLY A 32 -7.72 12.52 2.96
CA GLY A 32 -7.93 12.68 1.53
C GLY A 32 -6.83 13.41 0.78
N LYS A 33 -5.79 13.87 1.48
CA LYS A 33 -4.67 14.59 0.85
C LYS A 33 -3.41 13.75 0.89
N GLU A 34 -2.70 13.70 -0.23
CA GLU A 34 -1.41 13.02 -0.29
C GLU A 34 -0.39 13.78 0.55
N VAL A 35 0.16 13.13 1.58
CA VAL A 35 1.15 13.73 2.47
C VAL A 35 2.55 13.18 2.24
N GLU A 36 2.67 11.98 1.68
CA GLU A 36 3.96 11.38 1.36
C GLU A 36 3.85 10.50 0.13
N ARG A 37 4.92 10.46 -0.65
CA ARG A 37 5.07 9.50 -1.74
C ARG A 37 6.46 8.89 -1.58
N ILE A 38 6.52 7.62 -1.26
CA ILE A 38 7.75 6.95 -0.84
C ILE A 38 8.05 5.81 -1.80
N ARG A 39 9.32 5.68 -2.17
CA ARG A 39 9.77 4.47 -2.84
C ARG A 39 9.76 3.34 -1.83
N ASN A 40 9.16 2.20 -2.18
CA ASN A 40 9.12 1.05 -1.29
C ASN A 40 10.55 0.56 -1.01
N PRO A 41 11.03 0.67 0.23
CA PRO A 41 12.43 0.31 0.54
C PRO A 41 12.68 -1.19 0.56
N TYR A 42 11.63 -2.02 0.50
CA TYR A 42 11.75 -3.46 0.67
C TYR A 42 11.63 -4.26 -0.62
N VAL A 43 11.53 -3.59 -1.77
CA VAL A 43 11.40 -4.28 -3.07
C VAL A 43 12.57 -5.23 -3.31
N THR A 44 13.77 -4.85 -2.89
CA THR A 44 14.97 -5.65 -3.07
C THR A 44 15.33 -6.49 -1.86
N ALA A 45 14.52 -6.48 -0.81
CA ALA A 45 14.79 -7.29 0.38
C ALA A 45 14.74 -8.77 0.01
N PRO A 46 15.72 -9.59 0.42
CA PRO A 46 15.75 -11.00 0.03
C PRO A 46 14.68 -11.84 0.72
N ARG A 47 14.18 -11.40 1.87
CA ARG A 47 13.18 -12.14 2.65
C ARG A 47 12.24 -11.18 3.36
N ALA A 48 11.08 -11.70 3.75
CA ALA A 48 10.11 -11.03 4.62
C ALA A 48 9.64 -9.67 4.09
N ARG A 49 9.59 -9.48 2.77
CA ARG A 49 9.18 -8.21 2.19
C ARG A 49 7.81 -7.74 2.68
N GLY A 50 6.85 -8.65 2.73
CA GLY A 50 5.51 -8.32 3.19
C GLY A 50 5.47 -7.90 4.65
N ARG A 51 6.18 -8.62 5.51
CA ARG A 51 6.28 -8.29 6.92
C ARG A 51 6.97 -6.95 7.15
N LEU A 52 8.11 -6.74 6.47
CA LEU A 52 8.86 -5.49 6.61
C LEU A 52 8.05 -4.30 6.15
N LEU A 53 7.33 -4.44 5.03
CA LEU A 53 6.45 -3.40 4.54
C LEU A 53 5.33 -3.10 5.54
N ALA A 54 4.69 -4.13 6.06
CA ALA A 54 3.61 -3.95 7.04
C ALA A 54 4.11 -3.24 8.30
N GLU A 55 5.26 -3.64 8.82
CA GLU A 55 5.87 -3.00 9.99
C GLU A 55 6.20 -1.53 9.71
N PHE A 56 6.73 -1.25 8.53
CA PHE A 56 7.05 0.11 8.12
C PHE A 56 5.80 0.99 8.08
N LEU A 57 4.73 0.49 7.49
CA LEU A 57 3.47 1.23 7.39
C LEU A 57 2.84 1.44 8.78
N ALA A 58 2.90 0.44 9.64
CA ALA A 58 2.38 0.54 11.00
C ALA A 58 3.13 1.62 11.78
N LYS A 59 4.45 1.70 11.64
CA LYS A 59 5.26 2.72 12.30
C LYS A 59 4.93 4.12 11.80
N LYS A 60 4.46 4.25 10.57
CA LYS A 60 4.06 5.53 10.01
C LYS A 60 2.64 5.93 10.44
N GLY A 61 1.96 5.10 11.20
CA GLY A 61 0.61 5.39 11.65
C GLY A 61 -0.48 5.09 10.62
N VAL A 62 -0.16 4.30 9.61
CA VAL A 62 -1.14 3.90 8.58
C VAL A 62 -2.18 3.01 9.22
N GLN A 63 -3.45 3.29 8.94
CA GLN A 63 -4.59 2.55 9.46
C GLN A 63 -5.28 1.71 8.40
N VAL A 64 -5.18 2.12 7.13
CA VAL A 64 -5.77 1.42 6.00
C VAL A 64 -4.73 1.27 4.90
N VAL A 65 -4.64 0.07 4.32
CA VAL A 65 -3.77 -0.21 3.19
C VAL A 65 -4.63 -0.64 2.01
N ILE A 66 -4.46 0.02 0.88
CA ILE A 66 -5.12 -0.34 -0.37
C ILE A 66 -4.09 -0.96 -1.29
N GLY A 67 -4.38 -2.15 -1.79
CA GLY A 67 -3.49 -2.85 -2.71
C GLY A 67 -4.21 -3.94 -3.49
N PRO A 68 -3.50 -4.61 -4.41
CA PRO A 68 -4.10 -5.66 -5.22
C PRO A 68 -4.16 -6.96 -4.44
N GLU A 69 -5.10 -7.83 -4.78
CA GLU A 69 -5.20 -9.23 -4.33
C GLU A 69 -4.54 -9.53 -2.99
N ALA A 70 -4.91 -8.77 -1.99
CA ALA A 70 -4.25 -8.82 -0.69
C ALA A 70 -4.25 -10.22 -0.07
N GLN A 71 -5.21 -11.06 -0.44
CA GLN A 71 -5.39 -12.37 0.18
C GLN A 71 -4.45 -13.44 -0.34
N ALA A 72 -3.81 -13.21 -1.48
CA ALA A 72 -2.94 -14.20 -2.10
C ALA A 72 -1.53 -14.23 -1.51
N HIS A 73 -1.16 -13.27 -0.69
CA HIS A 73 0.21 -13.11 -0.18
C HIS A 73 0.22 -12.79 1.31
N GLY A 74 1.25 -13.24 2.00
CA GLY A 74 1.39 -13.03 3.43
C GLY A 74 1.45 -11.57 3.88
N ALA A 75 1.75 -10.65 2.96
CA ALA A 75 1.84 -9.23 3.26
C ALA A 75 0.56 -8.66 3.86
N SER A 76 -0.60 -9.04 3.30
CA SER A 76 -1.88 -8.55 3.81
C SER A 76 -2.17 -9.09 5.20
N GLN A 77 -1.80 -10.35 5.46
CA GLN A 77 -1.99 -10.96 6.77
C GLN A 77 -1.16 -10.25 7.84
N TRP A 78 0.06 -9.86 7.50
CA TRP A 78 0.91 -9.08 8.40
C TRP A 78 0.31 -7.71 8.70
N ALA A 79 -0.23 -7.05 7.67
CA ALA A 79 -0.87 -5.75 7.86
C ALA A 79 -2.07 -5.86 8.80
N GLU A 80 -2.92 -6.86 8.59
CA GLU A 80 -4.07 -7.10 9.45
C GLU A 80 -3.66 -7.44 10.87
N ALA A 81 -2.62 -8.27 11.03
CA ALA A 81 -2.12 -8.65 12.35
C ALA A 81 -1.58 -7.44 13.12
N LEU A 82 -1.10 -6.41 12.42
CA LEU A 82 -0.62 -5.18 13.04
C LEU A 82 -1.72 -4.12 13.19
N GLY A 83 -2.97 -4.51 12.97
CA GLY A 83 -4.12 -3.64 13.21
C GLY A 83 -4.54 -2.76 12.05
N MET A 84 -3.94 -2.94 10.88
CA MET A 84 -4.35 -2.20 9.70
C MET A 84 -5.50 -2.90 8.97
N ARG A 85 -6.42 -2.12 8.43
CA ARG A 85 -7.46 -2.64 7.55
C ARG A 85 -6.90 -2.72 6.13
N VAL A 86 -7.15 -3.83 5.45
CA VAL A 86 -6.66 -4.04 4.09
C VAL A 86 -7.85 -4.06 3.13
N ILE A 87 -7.76 -3.24 2.09
CA ILE A 87 -8.78 -3.16 1.05
C ILE A 87 -8.14 -3.60 -0.27
N SER A 88 -8.71 -4.65 -0.87
CA SER A 88 -8.25 -5.15 -2.17
C SER A 88 -8.91 -4.38 -3.30
N VAL A 89 -8.10 -3.90 -4.22
CA VAL A 89 -8.55 -3.14 -5.39
C VAL A 89 -7.79 -3.68 -6.60
N ASP A 90 -8.46 -3.73 -7.74
CA ASP A 90 -7.86 -4.27 -8.97
C ASP A 90 -6.61 -3.48 -9.36
N PRO A 91 -5.54 -4.18 -9.80
CA PRO A 91 -4.35 -3.52 -10.33
C PRO A 91 -4.73 -2.57 -11.47
N GLY A 92 -4.05 -1.45 -11.54
CA GLY A 92 -4.30 -0.46 -12.58
C GLY A 92 -5.40 0.54 -12.26
N THR A 93 -6.14 0.34 -11.17
CA THR A 93 -7.15 1.30 -10.74
C THR A 93 -6.47 2.62 -10.37
N PRO A 94 -6.93 3.77 -10.91
CA PRO A 94 -6.35 5.04 -10.51
C PRO A 94 -6.47 5.27 -9.00
N VAL A 95 -5.45 5.85 -8.40
CA VAL A 95 -5.43 6.08 -6.95
C VAL A 95 -6.65 6.85 -6.46
N GLU A 96 -7.07 7.86 -7.22
CA GLU A 96 -8.25 8.67 -6.89
C GLU A 96 -9.52 7.81 -6.76
N GLU A 97 -9.67 6.85 -7.67
CA GLU A 97 -10.79 5.91 -7.64
C GLU A 97 -10.71 4.98 -6.43
N ALA A 98 -9.51 4.48 -6.16
CA ALA A 98 -9.29 3.58 -5.03
C ALA A 98 -9.62 4.26 -3.70
N LEU A 99 -9.29 5.52 -3.55
CA LEU A 99 -9.58 6.28 -2.33
C LEU A 99 -11.07 6.44 -2.06
N LYS A 100 -11.90 6.36 -3.08
CA LYS A 100 -13.36 6.45 -2.91
C LYS A 100 -13.96 5.22 -2.26
N LEU A 101 -13.20 4.16 -2.13
CA LEU A 101 -13.67 2.89 -1.54
C LEU A 101 -13.53 2.84 -0.03
N ILE A 102 -13.01 3.88 0.57
CA ILE A 102 -12.85 3.95 2.01
C ILE A 102 -14.09 4.52 2.68
#